data_bd73b2dd36736f3d07a76181a75ae892
#
_entry.id   bd73b2dd36736f3d07a76181a75ae892
#
_cell.length_a   1.000
_cell.length_b   1.000
_cell.length_c   1.000
_cell.angle_alpha   90.00
_cell.angle_beta   90.00
_cell.angle_gamma   90.00
#
_symmetry.space_group_name_H-M   'P 1'
#
loop_
_entity.id
_entity.type
_entity.pdbx_description
1 polymer ?
#
loop_
_entity_poly.entity_id
_entity_poly.type
_entity_poly.pdbx_seq_one_letter_code
_entity_poly.pdbx_strand_id
1 'polypeptide(L)'
;MKRILIFSGTTEGRTFAKILADEGIASVVCVATEYGELVMQEENHAKIQIHTGRMEEKEMEAFLQQEEFEAVVDATHPYAVVVSENIKKAVESYCKESGRKLSYYRLNREEQDKKELFKNIVEFEGIEQCASYLNERAGNILLTTGSKELGKFVDALQEKERIYA
;
A
#
# COMPACT_ATOMS: atom_id res chain seq x y z
N MET A 1 22.47 -8.98 14.16
CA MET A 1 21.95 -7.64 14.46
C MET A 1 20.49 -7.65 14.04
N LYS A 2 19.58 -7.41 14.96
CA LYS A 2 18.14 -7.51 14.69
C LYS A 2 17.72 -6.39 13.75
N ARG A 3 16.87 -6.68 12.79
CA ARG A 3 16.40 -5.77 11.74
C ARG A 3 14.89 -5.62 11.82
N ILE A 4 14.37 -4.54 11.26
CA ILE A 4 12.93 -4.34 11.07
C ILE A 4 12.56 -4.73 9.64
N LEU A 5 11.56 -5.58 9.48
CA LEU A 5 10.98 -5.90 8.17
C LEU A 5 9.83 -4.94 7.88
N ILE A 6 9.86 -4.27 6.72
CA ILE A 6 8.85 -3.29 6.33
C ILE A 6 8.27 -3.72 5.00
N PHE A 7 6.98 -4.06 4.96
CA PHE A 7 6.24 -4.18 3.72
C PHE A 7 5.77 -2.80 3.30
N SER A 8 6.38 -2.24 2.26
CA SER A 8 6.16 -0.86 1.81
C SER A 8 5.36 -0.80 0.51
N GLY A 9 4.71 0.29 0.28
CA GLY A 9 3.90 0.59 -0.90
C GLY A 9 3.34 2.01 -0.84
N THR A 10 3.77 2.76 0.17
CA THR A 10 3.30 4.13 0.43
C THR A 10 4.48 5.05 0.76
N THR A 11 4.25 6.35 0.66
CA THR A 11 5.21 7.38 1.09
C THR A 11 5.54 7.25 2.57
N GLU A 12 4.55 6.89 3.40
CA GLU A 12 4.73 6.71 4.85
C GLU A 12 5.71 5.57 5.16
N GLY A 13 5.62 4.46 4.42
CA GLY A 13 6.55 3.32 4.57
C GLY A 13 7.98 3.70 4.21
N ARG A 14 8.17 4.48 3.15
CA ARG A 14 9.47 5.02 2.75
C ARG A 14 10.04 5.96 3.80
N THR A 15 9.24 6.93 4.24
CA THR A 15 9.63 7.89 5.29
C THR A 15 10.01 7.16 6.57
N PHE A 16 9.25 6.15 6.97
CA PHE A 16 9.54 5.36 8.16
C PHE A 16 10.87 4.60 8.03
N ALA A 17 11.13 3.97 6.89
CA ALA A 17 12.41 3.30 6.64
C ALA A 17 13.60 4.26 6.74
N LYS A 18 13.45 5.49 6.23
CA LYS A 18 14.47 6.52 6.34
C LYS A 18 14.70 6.95 7.79
N ILE A 19 13.65 7.21 8.56
CA ILE A 19 13.76 7.56 9.98
C ILE A 19 14.53 6.47 10.74
N LEU A 20 14.20 5.20 10.53
CA LEU A 20 14.93 4.09 11.16
C LEU A 20 16.42 4.09 10.79
N ALA A 21 16.72 4.33 9.51
CA ALA A 21 18.08 4.35 9.02
C ALA A 21 18.89 5.51 9.60
N ASP A 22 18.31 6.70 9.71
CA ASP A 22 18.91 7.89 10.34
C ASP A 22 19.19 7.65 11.84
N GLU A 23 18.34 6.85 12.52
CA GLU A 23 18.54 6.41 13.91
C GLU A 23 19.50 5.19 14.02
N GLY A 24 20.11 4.77 12.93
CA GLY A 24 21.07 3.67 12.91
C GLY A 24 20.45 2.27 12.96
N ILE A 25 19.13 2.15 12.83
CA ILE A 25 18.40 0.88 12.86
C ILE A 25 18.35 0.30 11.44
N ALA A 26 18.82 -0.95 11.29
CA ALA A 26 18.78 -1.63 10.01
C ALA A 26 17.36 -2.12 9.68
N SER A 27 16.97 -2.02 8.41
CA SER A 27 15.69 -2.52 7.92
C SER A 27 15.84 -3.27 6.59
N VAL A 28 14.89 -4.19 6.36
CA VAL A 28 14.61 -4.77 5.05
C VAL A 28 13.28 -4.24 4.57
N VAL A 29 13.25 -3.60 3.42
CA VAL A 29 12.06 -2.98 2.84
C VAL A 29 11.60 -3.80 1.64
N CYS A 30 10.46 -4.44 1.77
CA CYS A 30 9.83 -5.21 0.70
C CYS A 30 8.93 -4.30 -0.12
N VAL A 31 9.16 -4.26 -1.43
CA VAL A 31 8.37 -3.52 -2.42
C VAL A 31 7.85 -4.46 -3.50
N ALA A 32 6.62 -4.27 -3.95
CA ALA A 32 5.96 -5.19 -4.88
C ALA A 32 6.37 -4.99 -6.36
N THR A 33 7.05 -3.89 -6.69
CA THR A 33 7.32 -3.49 -8.08
C THR A 33 8.71 -2.89 -8.23
N GLU A 34 9.28 -2.98 -9.44
CA GLU A 34 10.52 -2.31 -9.81
C GLU A 34 10.46 -0.79 -9.62
N TYR A 35 9.30 -0.17 -9.88
CA TYR A 35 9.12 1.25 -9.59
C TYR A 35 9.26 1.56 -8.10
N GLY A 36 8.68 0.72 -7.23
CA GLY A 36 8.86 0.85 -5.77
C GLY A 36 10.33 0.72 -5.36
N GLU A 37 11.08 -0.17 -6.02
CA GLU A 37 12.52 -0.31 -5.83
C GLU A 37 13.28 0.96 -6.22
N LEU A 38 13.04 1.50 -7.42
CA LEU A 38 13.67 2.74 -7.89
C LEU A 38 13.46 3.89 -6.90
N VAL A 39 12.21 4.05 -6.43
CA VAL A 39 11.88 5.10 -5.47
C VAL A 39 12.58 4.90 -4.12
N MET A 40 12.76 3.64 -3.68
CA MET A 40 13.50 3.33 -2.44
C MET A 40 15.00 3.51 -2.61
N GLN A 41 15.56 3.24 -3.79
CA GLN A 41 16.98 3.44 -4.09
C GLN A 41 17.40 4.91 -4.02
N GLU A 42 16.49 5.86 -4.26
CA GLU A 42 16.75 7.30 -4.10
C GLU A 42 17.16 7.66 -2.66
N GLU A 43 16.69 6.92 -1.64
CA GLU A 43 17.08 7.14 -0.25
C GLU A 43 18.51 6.72 0.05
N ASN A 44 19.11 5.85 -0.77
CA ASN A 44 20.51 5.40 -0.78
C ASN A 44 21.19 5.31 0.61
N HIS A 45 20.57 4.61 1.55
CA HIS A 45 21.06 4.50 2.92
C HIS A 45 21.58 3.09 3.21
N ALA A 46 22.82 2.98 3.72
CA ALA A 46 23.51 1.70 4.00
C ALA A 46 22.76 0.78 4.99
N LYS A 47 21.80 1.31 5.76
CA LYS A 47 20.97 0.55 6.71
C LYS A 47 19.67 0.02 6.10
N ILE A 48 19.36 0.37 4.85
CA ILE A 48 18.17 -0.07 4.14
C ILE A 48 18.59 -1.13 3.13
N GLN A 49 18.07 -2.34 3.27
CA GLN A 49 18.15 -3.39 2.27
C GLN A 49 16.78 -3.47 1.56
N ILE A 50 16.78 -3.49 0.23
CA ILE A 50 15.53 -3.57 -0.54
C ILE A 50 15.34 -5.01 -1.01
N HIS A 51 14.12 -5.51 -0.86
CA HIS A 51 13.67 -6.77 -1.45
C HIS A 51 12.51 -6.47 -2.41
N THR A 52 12.70 -6.79 -3.70
CA THR A 52 11.74 -6.49 -4.75
C THR A 52 11.01 -7.75 -5.19
N GLY A 53 9.70 -7.64 -5.30
CA GLY A 53 8.83 -8.72 -5.75
C GLY A 53 7.61 -8.87 -4.85
N ARG A 54 6.55 -9.44 -5.44
CA ARG A 54 5.37 -9.82 -4.67
C ARG A 54 5.65 -11.13 -3.96
N MET A 55 5.19 -11.23 -2.73
CA MET A 55 5.26 -12.46 -1.95
C MET A 55 3.86 -12.89 -1.54
N GLU A 56 3.58 -14.16 -1.72
CA GLU A 56 2.41 -14.82 -1.13
C GLU A 56 2.69 -15.22 0.33
N GLU A 57 1.65 -15.59 1.08
CA GLU A 57 1.73 -15.93 2.51
C GLU A 57 2.89 -16.89 2.83
N LYS A 58 3.02 -17.99 2.09
CA LYS A 58 4.08 -18.99 2.29
C LYS A 58 5.50 -18.49 2.00
N GLU A 59 5.62 -17.60 1.04
CA GLU A 59 6.90 -16.97 0.70
C GLU A 59 7.32 -15.99 1.80
N MET A 60 6.35 -15.27 2.37
CA MET A 60 6.58 -14.41 3.54
C MET A 60 7.01 -15.23 4.76
N GLU A 61 6.36 -16.37 5.02
CA GLU A 61 6.76 -17.30 6.10
C GLU A 61 8.20 -17.77 5.91
N ALA A 62 8.55 -18.25 4.71
CA ALA A 62 9.89 -18.70 4.40
C ALA A 62 10.92 -17.56 4.56
N PHE A 63 10.58 -16.35 4.18
CA PHE A 63 11.43 -15.18 4.34
C PHE A 63 11.68 -14.84 5.81
N LEU A 64 10.65 -14.90 6.65
CA LEU A 64 10.76 -14.70 8.10
C LEU A 64 11.64 -15.78 8.79
N GLN A 65 11.69 -17.00 8.23
CA GLN A 65 12.53 -18.07 8.76
C GLN A 65 14.02 -17.93 8.39
N GLN A 66 14.32 -17.29 7.26
CA GLN A 66 15.69 -17.14 6.76
C GLN A 66 16.49 -16.07 7.50
N GLU A 67 15.81 -15.08 8.10
CA GLU A 67 16.44 -13.93 8.72
C GLU A 67 15.84 -13.62 10.10
N GLU A 68 16.64 -13.00 10.98
CA GLU A 68 16.16 -12.57 12.29
C GLU A 68 15.60 -11.15 12.23
N PHE A 69 14.30 -11.04 12.42
CA PHE A 69 13.60 -9.75 12.56
C PHE A 69 13.14 -9.51 13.99
N GLU A 70 13.11 -8.27 14.41
CA GLU A 70 12.62 -7.82 15.71
C GLU A 70 11.13 -7.42 15.64
N ALA A 71 10.74 -6.87 14.50
CA ALA A 71 9.35 -6.50 14.21
C ALA A 71 9.08 -6.54 12.71
N VAL A 72 7.81 -6.68 12.38
CA VAL A 72 7.25 -6.53 11.04
C VAL A 72 6.35 -5.31 11.02
N VAL A 73 6.58 -4.42 10.07
CA VAL A 73 5.77 -3.21 9.85
C VAL A 73 5.07 -3.32 8.50
N ASP A 74 3.76 -3.34 8.53
CA ASP A 74 2.93 -3.27 7.34
C ASP A 74 2.61 -1.80 7.03
N ALA A 75 3.31 -1.25 6.05
CA ALA A 75 3.12 0.08 5.48
C ALA A 75 2.58 0.01 4.05
N THR A 76 1.83 -1.03 3.72
CA THR A 76 1.17 -1.16 2.42
C THR A 76 -0.02 -0.21 2.32
N HIS A 77 -0.49 0.01 1.07
CA HIS A 77 -1.63 0.89 0.85
C HIS A 77 -2.88 0.43 1.62
N PRO A 78 -3.71 1.33 2.19
CA PRO A 78 -4.92 0.96 2.94
C PRO A 78 -5.86 0.00 2.19
N TYR A 79 -5.91 0.08 0.86
CA TYR A 79 -6.75 -0.80 0.03
C TYR A 79 -6.10 -2.15 -0.31
N ALA A 80 -4.87 -2.39 0.11
CA ALA A 80 -4.17 -3.65 -0.10
C ALA A 80 -4.52 -4.69 0.98
N VAL A 81 -5.82 -4.93 1.21
CA VAL A 81 -6.34 -5.77 2.31
C VAL A 81 -5.76 -7.18 2.27
N VAL A 82 -5.73 -7.79 1.10
CA VAL A 82 -5.24 -9.17 0.93
C VAL A 82 -3.78 -9.32 1.38
N VAL A 83 -2.91 -8.40 0.97
CA VAL A 83 -1.50 -8.48 1.36
C VAL A 83 -1.32 -8.23 2.86
N SER A 84 -2.10 -7.33 3.46
CA SER A 84 -2.07 -7.11 4.92
C SER A 84 -2.51 -8.34 5.70
N GLU A 85 -3.51 -9.07 5.22
CA GLU A 85 -3.93 -10.34 5.81
C GLU A 85 -2.85 -11.41 5.67
N ASN A 86 -2.20 -11.52 4.52
CA ASN A 86 -1.11 -12.47 4.29
C ASN A 86 0.07 -12.18 5.23
N ILE A 87 0.45 -10.91 5.40
CA ILE A 87 1.52 -10.52 6.34
C ILE A 87 1.18 -10.96 7.77
N LYS A 88 -0.05 -10.69 8.23
CA LYS A 88 -0.48 -11.09 9.57
C LYS A 88 -0.40 -12.59 9.77
N LYS A 89 -0.95 -13.37 8.83
CA LYS A 89 -0.94 -14.83 8.88
C LYS A 89 0.48 -15.38 8.87
N ALA A 90 1.36 -14.84 8.01
CA ALA A 90 2.76 -15.25 7.96
C ALA A 90 3.48 -15.00 9.29
N VAL A 91 3.24 -13.85 9.96
CA VAL A 91 3.79 -13.55 11.28
C VAL A 91 3.24 -14.49 12.35
N GLU A 92 1.93 -14.75 12.35
CA GLU A 92 1.28 -15.66 13.30
C GLU A 92 1.80 -17.09 13.14
N SER A 93 1.90 -17.58 11.90
CA SER A 93 2.46 -18.91 11.57
C SER A 93 3.91 -19.02 12.05
N TYR A 94 4.75 -18.05 11.70
CA TYR A 94 6.13 -17.97 12.14
C TYR A 94 6.26 -18.03 13.67
N CYS A 95 5.47 -17.24 14.41
CA CYS A 95 5.50 -17.24 15.86
C CYS A 95 5.11 -18.59 16.45
N LYS A 96 4.09 -19.24 15.87
CA LYS A 96 3.59 -20.55 16.29
C LYS A 96 4.61 -21.67 16.06
N GLU A 97 5.25 -21.67 14.89
CA GLU A 97 6.18 -22.72 14.50
C GLU A 97 7.55 -22.58 15.16
N SER A 98 8.08 -21.36 15.24
CA SER A 98 9.40 -21.09 15.81
C SER A 98 9.41 -20.96 17.33
N GLY A 99 8.25 -20.74 17.97
CA GLY A 99 8.13 -20.39 19.39
C GLY A 99 8.68 -19.00 19.73
N ARG A 100 9.08 -18.21 18.74
CA ARG A 100 9.62 -16.85 18.90
C ARG A 100 8.49 -15.82 18.86
N LYS A 101 8.67 -14.70 19.58
CA LYS A 101 7.79 -13.55 19.48
C LYS A 101 8.29 -12.62 18.39
N LEU A 102 7.42 -12.28 17.44
CA LEU A 102 7.65 -11.29 16.41
C LEU A 102 6.46 -10.33 16.43
N SER A 103 6.74 -9.05 16.68
CA SER A 103 5.68 -8.04 16.76
C SER A 103 5.25 -7.59 15.36
N TYR A 104 3.94 -7.49 15.15
CA TYR A 104 3.35 -6.93 13.93
C TYR A 104 2.77 -5.54 14.23
N TYR A 105 3.09 -4.57 13.39
CA TYR A 105 2.57 -3.20 13.43
C TYR A 105 1.97 -2.83 12.09
N ARG A 106 0.82 -2.16 12.10
CA ARG A 106 0.24 -1.52 10.92
C ARG A 106 0.52 -0.03 10.98
N LEU A 107 1.20 0.50 9.96
CA LEU A 107 1.38 1.94 9.78
C LEU A 107 0.17 2.50 9.04
N ASN A 108 -0.69 3.18 9.78
CA ASN A 108 -1.87 3.82 9.21
C ASN A 108 -1.56 5.28 8.88
N ARG A 109 -2.07 5.75 7.75
CA ARG A 109 -2.14 7.18 7.47
C ARG A 109 -3.22 7.79 8.38
N GLU A 110 -2.95 8.93 9.00
CA GLU A 110 -4.02 9.73 9.59
C GLU A 110 -5.03 10.08 8.50
N GLU A 111 -6.27 9.63 8.66
CA GLU A 111 -7.36 10.10 7.82
C GLU A 111 -7.61 11.57 8.17
N GLN A 112 -7.08 12.46 7.34
CA GLN A 112 -7.51 13.85 7.38
C GLN A 112 -9.00 13.87 7.02
N ASP A 113 -9.80 14.52 7.85
CA ASP A 113 -11.23 14.66 7.64
C ASP A 113 -11.46 15.38 6.29
N LYS A 114 -11.66 14.60 5.21
CA LYS A 114 -11.78 15.10 3.84
C LYS A 114 -12.95 16.07 3.67
N LYS A 115 -13.91 16.04 4.60
CA LYS A 115 -15.09 16.90 4.59
C LYS A 115 -14.78 18.37 4.84
N GLU A 116 -13.70 18.70 5.56
CA GLU A 116 -13.30 20.10 5.77
C GLU A 116 -12.55 20.71 4.58
N LEU A 117 -11.86 19.88 3.77
CA LEU A 117 -11.01 20.35 2.66
C LEU A 117 -11.78 20.65 1.36
N PHE A 118 -12.95 20.03 1.15
CA PHE A 118 -13.68 20.17 -0.11
C PHE A 118 -15.17 20.40 0.14
N LYS A 119 -15.65 21.60 -0.18
CA LYS A 119 -17.07 21.99 -0.04
C LYS A 119 -18.02 21.34 -1.05
N ASN A 120 -17.49 20.69 -2.09
CA ASN A 120 -18.25 20.18 -3.24
C ASN A 120 -18.01 18.68 -3.48
N ILE A 121 -17.93 17.87 -2.41
CA ILE A 121 -17.88 16.41 -2.55
C ILE A 121 -19.31 15.86 -2.61
N VAL A 122 -19.56 15.00 -3.60
CA VAL A 122 -20.75 14.18 -3.69
C VAL A 122 -20.33 12.73 -3.62
N GLU A 123 -20.87 11.99 -2.65
CA GLU A 123 -20.56 10.56 -2.45
C GLU A 123 -21.66 9.71 -3.06
N PHE A 124 -21.28 8.60 -3.70
CA PHE A 124 -22.17 7.63 -4.33
C PHE A 124 -21.84 6.23 -3.82
N GLU A 125 -22.86 5.38 -3.73
CA GLU A 125 -22.69 3.98 -3.32
C GLU A 125 -22.10 3.09 -4.42
N GLY A 126 -22.16 3.54 -5.71
CA GLY A 126 -21.69 2.77 -6.84
C GLY A 126 -21.43 3.59 -8.09
N ILE A 127 -20.81 2.92 -9.08
CA ILE A 127 -20.44 3.52 -10.36
C ILE A 127 -21.66 3.98 -11.15
N GLU A 128 -22.74 3.21 -11.14
CA GLU A 128 -23.97 3.49 -11.89
C GLU A 128 -24.62 4.80 -11.43
N GLN A 129 -24.68 5.03 -10.12
CA GLN A 129 -25.23 6.27 -9.56
C GLN A 129 -24.34 7.46 -9.90
N CYS A 130 -23.01 7.29 -9.79
CA CYS A 130 -22.05 8.33 -10.14
C CYS A 130 -22.13 8.67 -11.63
N ALA A 131 -22.18 7.68 -12.51
CA ALA A 131 -22.28 7.88 -13.96
C ALA A 131 -23.60 8.56 -14.35
N SER A 132 -24.72 8.15 -13.74
CA SER A 132 -26.02 8.81 -13.96
C SER A 132 -25.98 10.28 -13.59
N TYR A 133 -25.40 10.60 -12.43
CA TYR A 133 -25.20 11.98 -11.98
C TYR A 133 -24.31 12.80 -12.93
N LEU A 134 -23.25 12.20 -13.48
CA LEU A 134 -22.34 12.85 -14.41
C LEU A 134 -22.95 13.03 -15.81
N ASN A 135 -23.83 12.12 -16.25
CA ASN A 135 -24.55 12.23 -17.53
C ASN A 135 -25.52 13.42 -17.55
N GLU A 136 -26.02 13.86 -16.41
CA GLU A 136 -26.91 15.03 -16.29
C GLU A 136 -26.16 16.37 -16.24
N ARG A 137 -24.82 16.35 -16.29
CA ARG A 137 -23.99 17.54 -16.12
C ARG A 137 -23.08 17.75 -17.32
N ALA A 138 -22.86 19.03 -17.66
CA ALA A 138 -21.90 19.43 -18.68
C ALA A 138 -20.47 19.51 -18.11
N GLY A 139 -19.48 19.40 -18.98
CA GLY A 139 -18.05 19.55 -18.65
C GLY A 139 -17.26 18.25 -18.78
N ASN A 140 -15.94 18.34 -18.72
CA ASN A 140 -15.04 17.21 -18.81
C ASN A 140 -15.02 16.41 -17.51
N ILE A 141 -14.76 15.11 -17.63
CA ILE A 141 -14.74 14.15 -16.51
C ILE A 141 -13.32 13.59 -16.43
N LEU A 142 -12.62 13.86 -15.32
CA LEU A 142 -11.35 13.21 -15.01
C LEU A 142 -11.62 12.00 -14.10
N LEU A 143 -11.35 10.80 -14.61
CA LEU A 143 -11.45 9.56 -13.84
C LEU A 143 -10.09 9.23 -13.22
N THR A 144 -10.03 9.20 -11.90
CA THR A 144 -8.84 8.79 -11.13
C THR A 144 -9.05 7.45 -10.43
N THR A 145 -9.88 6.60 -11.03
CA THR A 145 -10.19 5.25 -10.53
C THR A 145 -9.12 4.25 -10.93
N GLY A 146 -9.08 3.11 -10.23
CA GLY A 146 -8.23 1.99 -10.65
C GLY A 146 -8.63 1.42 -12.02
N SER A 147 -7.68 0.82 -12.72
CA SER A 147 -7.86 0.27 -14.08
C SER A 147 -9.02 -0.73 -14.21
N LYS A 148 -9.34 -1.45 -13.14
CA LYS A 148 -10.46 -2.41 -13.10
C LYS A 148 -11.84 -1.74 -13.17
N GLU A 149 -11.93 -0.51 -12.71
CA GLU A 149 -13.19 0.24 -12.62
C GLU A 149 -13.39 1.16 -13.84
N LEU A 150 -12.29 1.54 -14.51
CA LEU A 150 -12.32 2.44 -15.65
C LEU A 150 -13.26 1.97 -16.75
N GLY A 151 -13.23 0.69 -17.11
CA GLY A 151 -14.11 0.11 -18.12
C GLY A 151 -15.59 0.28 -17.79
N LYS A 152 -15.97 0.07 -16.52
CA LYS A 152 -17.36 0.22 -16.08
C LYS A 152 -17.86 1.67 -16.19
N PHE A 153 -16.99 2.64 -15.86
CA PHE A 153 -17.31 4.06 -16.04
C PHE A 153 -17.50 4.42 -17.51
N VAL A 154 -16.58 3.95 -18.39
CA VAL A 154 -16.66 4.19 -19.84
C VAL A 154 -17.94 3.59 -20.43
N ASP A 155 -18.38 2.44 -19.94
CA ASP A 155 -19.61 1.80 -20.41
C ASP A 155 -20.87 2.54 -19.93
N ALA A 156 -20.85 3.10 -18.72
CA ALA A 156 -22.00 3.77 -18.10
C ALA A 156 -22.15 5.25 -18.50
N LEU A 157 -21.08 5.90 -18.96
CA LEU A 157 -21.10 7.28 -19.41
C LEU A 157 -21.51 7.40 -20.88
N GLN A 158 -22.39 8.36 -21.20
CA GLN A 158 -22.96 8.53 -22.54
C GLN A 158 -22.00 9.24 -23.51
N GLU A 159 -21.39 10.35 -23.07
CA GLU A 159 -20.49 11.19 -23.86
C GLU A 159 -19.03 10.85 -23.56
N LYS A 160 -18.48 9.89 -24.30
CA LYS A 160 -17.13 9.33 -24.04
C LYS A 160 -15.99 10.33 -24.31
N GLU A 161 -16.21 11.28 -25.22
CA GLU A 161 -15.26 12.35 -25.56
C GLU A 161 -14.97 13.31 -24.40
N ARG A 162 -15.80 13.30 -23.37
CA ARG A 162 -15.62 14.11 -22.17
C ARG A 162 -14.70 13.44 -21.13
N ILE A 163 -14.35 12.15 -21.34
CA ILE A 163 -13.65 11.34 -20.36
C ILE A 163 -12.14 11.47 -20.55
N TYR A 164 -11.45 11.77 -19.46
CA TYR A 164 -10.00 11.77 -19.30
C TYR A 164 -9.63 10.80 -18.17
N ALA A 165 -8.54 9.99 -18.33
CA ALA A 165 -8.08 9.02 -17.34
C ALA A 165 -6.55 8.93 -17.28
#